data_119d9ada60fa1cacc1634b4e68855dd3
#
_entry.id   119d9ada60fa1cacc1634b4e68855dd3
#
_cell.length_a   1.000
_cell.length_b   1.000
_cell.length_c   1.000
_cell.angle_alpha   90.00
_cell.angle_beta   90.00
_cell.angle_gamma   90.00
#
_symmetry.space_group_name_H-M   'P 1'
#
loop_
_entity.id
_entity.type
_entity.pdbx_description
1 polymer ?
#
loop_
_entity_poly.entity_id
_entity_poly.type
_entity_poly.pdbx_seq_one_letter_code
_entity_poly.pdbx_strand_id
1 'polypeptide(L)'
;MNLTSYAELAVRLVNTAFYSGDDPDPLGDIGAFGVLVADHPNLARAVTPFDLGALRALRAELTAVFTAAATGRGREAASALNAILVRCPVQPELVSSDDQHWHVHLADAGAAADRYAAGAVIGLALTVSQYGLDRLGVCSIASCQRVFIDSSPNRSRRYCTEHGAARANVTTIRAQSDAGRPGRTATAAG
;
A
#
# COMPACT_ATOMS: atom_id res chain seq x y z
N MET A 1 14.57 10.45 2.16
CA MET A 1 13.18 10.06 1.83
C MET A 1 13.12 8.54 1.72
N ASN A 2 12.28 7.89 2.50
CA ASN A 2 12.02 6.47 2.30
C ASN A 2 10.94 6.33 1.20
N LEU A 3 11.35 6.11 -0.04
CA LEU A 3 10.46 5.98 -1.20
C LEU A 3 9.39 4.91 -0.99
N THR A 4 9.72 3.84 -0.28
CA THR A 4 8.79 2.76 0.07
C THR A 4 7.66 3.28 0.94
N SER A 5 7.93 4.18 1.89
CA SER A 5 6.91 4.77 2.76
C SER A 5 5.88 5.60 1.98
N TYR A 6 6.32 6.36 0.96
CA TYR A 6 5.41 7.13 0.11
C TYR A 6 4.58 6.24 -0.82
N ALA A 7 5.17 5.19 -1.39
CA ALA A 7 4.41 4.24 -2.20
C ALA A 7 3.35 3.47 -1.37
N GLU A 8 3.63 3.21 -0.10
CA GLU A 8 2.67 2.60 0.83
C GLU A 8 1.43 3.49 1.07
N LEU A 9 1.52 4.81 0.91
CA LEU A 9 0.34 5.69 0.96
C LEU A 9 -0.68 5.28 -0.12
N ALA A 10 -0.23 4.96 -1.34
CA ALA A 10 -1.12 4.50 -2.41
C ALA A 10 -1.81 3.18 -2.03
N VAL A 11 -1.07 2.23 -1.46
CA VAL A 11 -1.61 0.94 -1.00
C VAL A 11 -2.64 1.15 0.12
N ARG A 12 -2.30 1.97 1.12
CA ARG A 12 -3.20 2.26 2.24
C ARG A 12 -4.50 2.89 1.75
N LEU A 13 -4.41 3.90 0.87
CA LEU A 13 -5.58 4.59 0.32
C LEU A 13 -6.50 3.63 -0.43
N VAL A 14 -5.97 2.82 -1.34
CA VAL A 14 -6.77 1.83 -2.08
C VAL A 14 -7.42 0.85 -1.13
N ASN A 15 -6.70 0.37 -0.14
CA ASN A 15 -7.18 -0.64 0.79
C ASN A 15 -8.25 -0.11 1.76
N THR A 16 -8.44 1.21 1.87
CA THR A 16 -9.58 1.77 2.64
C THR A 16 -10.94 1.37 2.07
N ALA A 17 -11.02 1.02 0.78
CA ALA A 17 -12.26 0.55 0.17
C ALA A 17 -12.69 -0.86 0.63
N PHE A 18 -11.80 -1.61 1.28
CA PHE A 18 -11.98 -3.03 1.59
C PHE A 18 -11.98 -3.29 3.11
N TYR A 19 -12.49 -2.35 3.89
CA TYR A 19 -12.78 -2.58 5.29
C TYR A 19 -13.94 -3.57 5.42
N SER A 20 -13.79 -4.54 6.32
CA SER A 20 -14.76 -5.62 6.49
C SER A 20 -15.61 -5.38 7.72
N GLY A 21 -16.91 -5.67 7.62
CA GLY A 21 -17.83 -5.62 8.74
C GLY A 21 -18.37 -4.22 9.05
N ASP A 22 -18.52 -3.91 10.33
CA ASP A 22 -19.06 -2.65 10.84
C ASP A 22 -18.02 -1.50 10.86
N ASP A 23 -16.82 -1.74 10.35
CA ASP A 23 -15.78 -0.70 10.30
C ASP A 23 -16.15 0.37 9.26
N PRO A 24 -16.25 1.64 9.68
CA PRO A 24 -16.55 2.72 8.76
C PRO A 24 -15.41 2.90 7.75
N ASP A 25 -15.76 3.26 6.50
CA ASP A 25 -14.76 3.70 5.51
C ASP A 25 -13.90 4.83 6.12
N PRO A 26 -12.57 4.67 6.25
CA PRO A 26 -11.69 5.72 6.77
C PRO A 26 -11.80 7.05 6.03
N LEU A 27 -12.33 7.05 4.81
CA LEU A 27 -12.64 8.28 4.09
C LEU A 27 -14.06 8.79 4.36
N GLY A 28 -14.79 8.20 5.29
CA GLY A 28 -16.10 8.68 5.75
C GLY A 28 -15.99 9.85 6.74
N ASP A 29 -14.88 9.93 7.46
CA ASP A 29 -14.66 10.84 8.58
C ASP A 29 -13.19 11.29 8.65
N ILE A 30 -12.97 12.52 9.09
CA ILE A 30 -11.63 13.14 9.21
C ILE A 30 -10.80 12.42 10.27
N GLY A 31 -11.40 12.02 11.37
CA GLY A 31 -10.71 11.31 12.44
C GLY A 31 -10.14 9.98 11.97
N ALA A 32 -10.92 9.22 11.21
CA ALA A 32 -10.49 7.96 10.61
C ALA A 32 -9.37 8.16 9.57
N PHE A 33 -9.41 9.24 8.79
CA PHE A 33 -8.29 9.60 7.90
C PHE A 33 -7.01 9.89 8.67
N GLY A 34 -7.09 10.54 9.83
CA GLY A 34 -5.95 10.81 10.70
C GLY A 34 -5.19 9.53 11.09
N VAL A 35 -5.89 8.43 11.32
CA VAL A 35 -5.29 7.12 11.59
C VAL A 35 -4.54 6.59 10.36
N LEU A 36 -5.10 6.79 9.17
CA LEU A 36 -4.48 6.35 7.91
C LEU A 36 -3.12 7.01 7.65
N VAL A 37 -2.96 8.25 8.07
CA VAL A 37 -1.74 9.06 7.87
C VAL A 37 -0.95 9.29 9.15
N ALA A 38 -1.12 8.46 10.17
CA ALA A 38 -0.46 8.62 11.47
C ALA A 38 1.08 8.71 11.35
N ASP A 39 1.68 7.97 10.41
CA ASP A 39 3.11 8.01 10.11
C ASP A 39 3.55 9.27 9.34
N HIS A 40 2.59 10.11 8.92
CA HIS A 40 2.81 11.33 8.15
C HIS A 40 2.06 12.50 8.79
N PRO A 41 2.49 13.00 9.96
CA PRO A 41 1.75 14.00 10.74
C PRO A 41 1.50 15.30 9.99
N ASN A 42 2.34 15.65 9.02
CA ASN A 42 2.16 16.82 8.16
C ASN A 42 0.94 16.69 7.24
N LEU A 43 0.55 15.46 6.87
CA LEU A 43 -0.66 15.19 6.09
C LEU A 43 -1.92 15.25 6.96
N ALA A 44 -1.83 14.86 8.23
CA ALA A 44 -2.97 14.79 9.15
C ALA A 44 -3.47 16.18 9.59
N ARG A 45 -2.58 17.18 9.69
CA ARG A 45 -2.86 18.47 10.35
C ARG A 45 -3.82 19.39 9.62
N ALA A 46 -4.05 19.22 8.33
CA ALA A 46 -4.77 20.18 7.48
C ALA A 46 -5.94 19.57 6.71
N VAL A 47 -6.39 18.36 7.08
CA VAL A 47 -7.49 17.68 6.40
C VAL A 47 -8.82 18.34 6.70
N THR A 48 -9.61 18.58 5.67
CA THR A 48 -10.97 19.10 5.72
C THR A 48 -11.97 18.09 5.12
N PRO A 49 -13.28 18.26 5.35
CA PRO A 49 -14.30 17.41 4.70
C PRO A 49 -14.23 17.40 3.17
N PHE A 50 -13.75 18.51 2.57
CA PHE A 50 -13.59 18.62 1.11
C PHE A 50 -12.49 17.69 0.57
N ASP A 51 -11.43 17.49 1.37
CA ASP A 51 -10.33 16.59 0.99
C ASP A 51 -10.78 15.13 0.86
N LEU A 52 -11.76 14.69 1.65
CA LEU A 52 -12.25 13.32 1.61
C LEU A 52 -12.85 12.94 0.26
N GLY A 53 -13.54 13.89 -0.41
CA GLY A 53 -14.06 13.67 -1.76
C GLY A 53 -12.95 13.46 -2.79
N ALA A 54 -11.91 14.31 -2.75
CA ALA A 54 -10.74 14.20 -3.62
C ALA A 54 -9.96 12.90 -3.38
N LEU A 55 -9.80 12.49 -2.12
CA LEU A 55 -9.15 11.24 -1.75
C LEU A 55 -9.93 10.00 -2.22
N ARG A 56 -11.27 10.03 -2.18
CA ARG A 56 -12.09 8.94 -2.75
C ARG A 56 -11.91 8.83 -4.27
N ALA A 57 -11.85 9.96 -4.97
CA ALA A 57 -11.58 9.98 -6.41
C ALA A 57 -10.19 9.40 -6.71
N LEU A 58 -9.15 9.84 -6.00
CA LEU A 58 -7.79 9.31 -6.11
C LEU A 58 -7.74 7.80 -5.81
N ARG A 59 -8.46 7.34 -4.81
CA ARG A 59 -8.58 5.92 -4.47
C ARG A 59 -9.08 5.09 -5.65
N ALA A 60 -10.13 5.54 -6.33
CA ALA A 60 -10.68 4.86 -7.49
C ALA A 60 -9.67 4.78 -8.66
N GLU A 61 -8.96 5.87 -8.92
CA GLU A 61 -7.93 5.94 -9.96
C GLU A 61 -6.74 5.03 -9.66
N LEU A 62 -6.22 5.05 -8.44
CA LEU A 62 -5.13 4.16 -8.01
C LEU A 62 -5.57 2.69 -8.04
N THR A 63 -6.82 2.38 -7.69
CA THR A 63 -7.38 1.03 -7.83
C THR A 63 -7.28 0.54 -9.27
N ALA A 64 -7.60 1.39 -10.25
CA ALA A 64 -7.48 1.05 -11.66
C ALA A 64 -6.01 0.77 -12.06
N VAL A 65 -5.04 1.56 -11.55
CA VAL A 65 -3.61 1.33 -11.78
C VAL A 65 -3.19 -0.06 -11.27
N PHE A 66 -3.49 -0.40 -10.02
CA PHE A 66 -3.14 -1.71 -9.45
C PHE A 66 -3.82 -2.87 -10.19
N THR A 67 -5.10 -2.71 -10.54
CA THR A 67 -5.86 -3.74 -11.26
C THR A 67 -5.29 -3.97 -12.66
N ALA A 68 -4.98 -2.93 -13.40
CA ALA A 68 -4.37 -3.03 -14.72
C ALA A 68 -2.98 -3.69 -14.65
N ALA A 69 -2.15 -3.30 -13.69
CA ALA A 69 -0.84 -3.90 -13.48
C ALA A 69 -0.94 -5.40 -13.14
N ALA A 70 -1.79 -5.77 -12.17
CA ALA A 70 -1.97 -7.15 -11.73
C ALA A 70 -2.54 -8.07 -12.82
N THR A 71 -3.23 -7.51 -13.81
CA THR A 71 -3.79 -8.26 -14.97
C THR A 71 -2.89 -8.21 -16.21
N GLY A 72 -1.64 -7.75 -16.07
CA GLY A 72 -0.67 -7.71 -17.18
C GLY A 72 -0.89 -6.59 -18.19
N ARG A 73 -1.81 -5.66 -17.93
CA ARG A 73 -2.12 -4.51 -18.80
C ARG A 73 -1.20 -3.32 -18.48
N GLY A 74 0.11 -3.54 -18.59
CA GLY A 74 1.13 -2.58 -18.12
C GLY A 74 1.05 -1.20 -18.79
N ARG A 75 0.72 -1.11 -20.09
CA ARG A 75 0.55 0.19 -20.76
C ARG A 75 -0.62 0.99 -20.22
N GLU A 76 -1.71 0.31 -19.90
CA GLU A 76 -2.90 0.92 -19.31
C GLU A 76 -2.60 1.40 -17.88
N ALA A 77 -1.93 0.59 -17.08
CA ALA A 77 -1.49 0.97 -15.75
C ALA A 77 -0.56 2.21 -15.76
N ALA A 78 0.42 2.22 -16.66
CA ALA A 78 1.33 3.36 -16.81
C ALA A 78 0.60 4.62 -17.29
N SER A 79 -0.32 4.49 -18.26
CA SER A 79 -1.12 5.62 -18.75
C SER A 79 -2.01 6.20 -17.64
N ALA A 80 -2.66 5.35 -16.86
CA ALA A 80 -3.48 5.78 -15.72
C ALA A 80 -2.64 6.50 -14.64
N LEU A 81 -1.47 5.95 -14.31
CA LEU A 81 -0.56 6.58 -13.35
C LEU A 81 -0.05 7.94 -13.84
N ASN A 82 0.33 8.05 -15.11
CA ASN A 82 0.75 9.31 -15.73
C ASN A 82 -0.36 10.36 -15.72
N ALA A 83 -1.61 9.96 -15.94
CA ALA A 83 -2.75 10.88 -15.87
C ALA A 83 -2.92 11.49 -14.47
N ILE A 84 -2.65 10.72 -13.42
CA ILE A 84 -2.66 11.25 -12.06
C ILE A 84 -1.45 12.17 -11.83
N LEU A 85 -0.24 11.77 -12.24
CA LEU A 85 0.99 12.56 -12.08
C LEU A 85 0.88 13.96 -12.69
N VAL A 86 0.25 14.09 -13.87
CA VAL A 86 0.05 15.39 -14.54
C VAL A 86 -0.82 16.35 -13.70
N ARG A 87 -1.76 15.82 -12.93
CA ARG A 87 -2.66 16.63 -12.10
C ARG A 87 -2.12 16.91 -10.69
N CYS A 88 -1.11 16.15 -10.27
CA CYS A 88 -0.49 16.29 -8.96
C CYS A 88 0.84 17.02 -9.09
N PRO A 89 0.89 18.36 -9.09
CA PRO A 89 2.14 19.08 -9.20
C PRO A 89 3.00 18.78 -7.96
N VAL A 90 4.15 18.17 -8.20
CA VAL A 90 5.13 17.87 -7.16
C VAL A 90 6.23 18.91 -7.22
N GLN A 91 6.46 19.61 -6.12
CA GLN A 91 7.57 20.55 -5.96
C GLN A 91 8.56 19.95 -4.95
N PRO A 92 9.58 19.22 -5.41
CA PRO A 92 10.53 18.63 -4.50
C PRO A 92 11.51 19.68 -4.00
N GLU A 93 11.73 19.69 -2.68
CA GLU A 93 12.73 20.52 -2.02
C GLU A 93 13.73 19.64 -1.29
N LEU A 94 15.00 20.02 -1.33
CA LEU A 94 16.02 19.36 -0.53
C LEU A 94 16.11 20.07 0.83
N VAL A 95 15.74 19.38 1.88
CA VAL A 95 15.73 19.92 3.25
C VAL A 95 16.60 19.08 4.17
N SER A 96 17.16 19.72 5.20
CA SER A 96 17.90 19.06 6.27
C SER A 96 17.35 19.48 7.62
N SER A 97 17.27 18.55 8.55
CA SER A 97 16.87 18.82 9.94
C SER A 97 18.06 19.16 10.86
N ASP A 98 19.29 18.80 10.45
CA ASP A 98 20.50 18.89 11.30
C ASP A 98 21.80 19.16 10.52
N ASP A 99 21.71 19.74 9.32
CA ASP A 99 22.81 20.00 8.37
C ASP A 99 23.62 18.76 7.94
N GLN A 100 23.30 17.58 8.43
CA GLN A 100 23.98 16.33 8.09
C GLN A 100 23.09 15.33 7.35
N HIS A 101 21.78 15.38 7.58
CA HIS A 101 20.81 14.44 6.99
C HIS A 101 19.89 15.18 6.01
N TRP A 102 20.26 15.15 4.75
CA TRP A 102 19.47 15.73 3.67
C TRP A 102 18.39 14.76 3.18
N HIS A 103 17.20 15.27 3.02
CA HIS A 103 16.10 14.49 2.45
C HIS A 103 15.24 15.33 1.50
N VAL A 104 14.66 14.69 0.52
CA VAL A 104 13.70 15.34 -0.37
C VAL A 104 12.37 15.45 0.35
N HIS A 105 11.89 16.68 0.49
CA HIS A 105 10.55 17.02 0.93
C HIS A 105 9.69 17.31 -0.30
N LEU A 106 8.47 16.83 -0.32
CA LEU A 106 7.49 17.22 -1.32
C LEU A 106 6.72 18.39 -0.72
N ALA A 107 6.77 19.55 -1.36
CA ALA A 107 6.32 20.83 -0.81
C ALA A 107 4.95 20.78 -0.13
N ASP A 108 4.81 21.52 0.95
CA ASP A 108 3.62 21.58 1.80
C ASP A 108 2.49 22.47 1.23
N ALA A 109 2.62 22.93 -0.02
CA ALA A 109 1.63 23.78 -0.66
C ALA A 109 0.40 22.98 -1.12
N GLY A 110 -0.79 23.56 -0.98
CA GLY A 110 -2.05 22.98 -1.43
C GLY A 110 -2.89 22.33 -0.32
N ALA A 111 -4.04 21.78 -0.70
CA ALA A 111 -4.93 21.05 0.17
C ALA A 111 -4.29 19.75 0.68
N ALA A 112 -4.80 19.20 1.78
CA ALA A 112 -4.24 17.98 2.36
C ALA A 112 -4.35 16.79 1.37
N ALA A 113 -5.43 16.73 0.61
CA ALA A 113 -5.60 15.73 -0.45
C ALA A 113 -4.53 15.84 -1.55
N ASP A 114 -4.16 17.06 -1.95
CA ASP A 114 -3.14 17.28 -2.98
C ASP A 114 -1.76 16.82 -2.50
N ARG A 115 -1.41 17.14 -1.26
CA ARG A 115 -0.15 16.69 -0.65
C ARG A 115 -0.09 15.17 -0.49
N TYR A 116 -1.20 14.56 -0.08
CA TYR A 116 -1.31 13.11 -0.01
C TYR A 116 -1.14 12.48 -1.39
N ALA A 117 -1.85 13.02 -2.39
CA ALA A 117 -1.77 12.56 -3.76
C ALA A 117 -0.34 12.65 -4.30
N ALA A 118 0.32 13.80 -4.13
CA ALA A 118 1.70 14.01 -4.56
C ALA A 118 2.65 12.96 -3.96
N GLY A 119 2.56 12.73 -2.64
CA GLY A 119 3.36 11.70 -1.97
C GLY A 119 3.08 10.30 -2.49
N ALA A 120 1.82 9.88 -2.50
CA ALA A 120 1.39 8.55 -2.91
C ALA A 120 1.78 8.24 -4.37
N VAL A 121 1.53 9.19 -5.28
CA VAL A 121 1.69 8.98 -6.72
C VAL A 121 3.17 9.03 -7.12
N ILE A 122 3.97 9.96 -6.58
CA ILE A 122 5.40 10.00 -6.86
C ILE A 122 6.10 8.78 -6.26
N GLY A 123 5.76 8.38 -5.04
CA GLY A 123 6.30 7.18 -4.42
C GLY A 123 6.01 5.93 -5.24
N LEU A 124 4.79 5.79 -5.74
CA LEU A 124 4.39 4.68 -6.60
C LEU A 124 5.12 4.71 -7.95
N ALA A 125 5.21 5.89 -8.59
CA ALA A 125 5.91 6.06 -9.87
C ALA A 125 7.40 5.72 -9.77
N LEU A 126 8.08 6.17 -8.72
CA LEU A 126 9.47 5.84 -8.49
C LEU A 126 9.67 4.35 -8.17
N THR A 127 8.75 3.74 -7.43
CA THR A 127 8.76 2.30 -7.17
C THR A 127 8.60 1.50 -8.47
N VAL A 128 7.66 1.90 -9.33
CA VAL A 128 7.45 1.29 -10.64
C VAL A 128 8.67 1.49 -11.56
N SER A 129 9.26 2.68 -11.57
CA SER A 129 10.46 2.99 -12.34
C SER A 129 11.66 2.12 -11.93
N GLN A 130 11.83 1.88 -10.63
CA GLN A 130 12.96 1.14 -10.10
C GLN A 130 12.78 -0.38 -10.17
N TYR A 131 11.57 -0.87 -9.94
CA TYR A 131 11.32 -2.29 -9.71
C TYR A 131 10.36 -2.94 -10.71
N GLY A 132 9.66 -2.16 -11.53
CA GLY A 132 8.69 -2.61 -12.52
C GLY A 132 7.24 -2.60 -12.05
N LEU A 133 6.32 -2.59 -13.01
CA LEU A 133 4.87 -2.64 -12.79
C LEU A 133 4.40 -4.00 -12.21
N ASP A 134 5.14 -5.04 -12.44
CA ASP A 134 4.88 -6.40 -11.95
C ASP A 134 5.03 -6.55 -10.42
N ARG A 135 5.49 -5.50 -9.75
CA ARG A 135 5.48 -5.38 -8.28
C ARG A 135 4.13 -4.97 -7.72
N LEU A 136 3.24 -4.43 -8.54
CA LEU A 136 1.91 -4.03 -8.13
C LEU A 136 0.96 -5.22 -8.22
N GLY A 137 0.43 -5.66 -7.08
CA GLY A 137 -0.39 -6.85 -6.99
C GLY A 137 -1.76 -6.61 -6.36
N VAL A 138 -2.69 -7.51 -6.68
CA VAL A 138 -3.97 -7.69 -6.01
C VAL A 138 -3.94 -9.04 -5.28
N CYS A 139 -4.53 -9.10 -4.08
CA CYS A 139 -4.54 -10.31 -3.27
C CYS A 139 -5.17 -11.49 -4.00
N SER A 140 -4.50 -12.66 -3.99
CA SER A 140 -4.95 -13.87 -4.67
C SER A 140 -6.12 -14.59 -3.98
N ILE A 141 -6.63 -14.09 -2.86
CA ILE A 141 -7.85 -14.60 -2.25
C ILE A 141 -9.05 -14.04 -3.04
N ALA A 142 -9.90 -14.92 -3.57
CA ALA A 142 -10.98 -14.54 -4.48
C ALA A 142 -11.97 -13.50 -3.90
N SER A 143 -12.20 -13.54 -2.60
CA SER A 143 -13.06 -12.55 -1.89
C SER A 143 -12.32 -11.29 -1.47
N CYS A 144 -11.00 -11.18 -1.71
CA CYS A 144 -10.17 -10.06 -1.30
C CYS A 144 -9.69 -9.27 -2.51
N GLN A 145 -10.01 -7.99 -2.54
CA GLN A 145 -9.56 -7.08 -3.60
C GLN A 145 -8.45 -6.13 -3.14
N ARG A 146 -7.88 -6.36 -1.95
CA ARG A 146 -6.81 -5.53 -1.40
C ARG A 146 -5.56 -5.59 -2.26
N VAL A 147 -4.91 -4.46 -2.41
CA VAL A 147 -3.68 -4.33 -3.19
C VAL A 147 -2.44 -4.38 -2.31
N PHE A 148 -1.30 -4.63 -2.92
CA PHE A 148 0.01 -4.61 -2.26
C PHE A 148 1.11 -4.26 -3.26
N ILE A 149 2.27 -3.85 -2.73
CA ILE A 149 3.52 -3.78 -3.47
C ILE A 149 4.38 -4.97 -3.06
N ASP A 150 4.86 -5.73 -4.04
CA ASP A 150 5.72 -6.88 -3.79
C ASP A 150 7.17 -6.41 -3.62
N SER A 151 7.62 -6.33 -2.38
CA SER A 151 9.01 -6.05 -2.01
C SER A 151 9.87 -7.30 -1.86
N SER A 152 9.33 -8.50 -2.12
CA SER A 152 10.09 -9.73 -2.01
C SER A 152 11.19 -9.82 -3.08
N PRO A 153 12.36 -10.41 -2.76
CA PRO A 153 13.45 -10.57 -3.74
C PRO A 153 13.00 -11.33 -4.99
N ASN A 154 12.15 -12.34 -4.81
CA ASN A 154 11.75 -13.30 -5.84
C ASN A 154 10.44 -12.95 -6.55
N ARG A 155 9.85 -11.77 -6.29
CA ARG A 155 8.52 -11.38 -6.81
C ARG A 155 7.44 -12.44 -6.51
N SER A 156 7.46 -12.97 -5.29
CA SER A 156 6.65 -14.13 -4.92
C SER A 156 5.45 -13.78 -4.03
N ARG A 157 5.27 -12.51 -3.65
CA ARG A 157 4.15 -12.10 -2.83
C ARG A 157 2.83 -12.24 -3.61
N ARG A 158 1.87 -12.94 -3.02
CA ARG A 158 0.55 -13.19 -3.61
C ARG A 158 -0.60 -12.67 -2.77
N TYR A 159 -0.31 -12.22 -1.56
CA TYR A 159 -1.34 -11.87 -0.59
C TYR A 159 -1.09 -10.49 0.00
N CYS A 160 -2.17 -9.78 0.29
CA CYS A 160 -2.10 -8.55 1.08
C CYS A 160 -1.52 -8.83 2.48
N THR A 161 -1.21 -7.79 3.23
CA THR A 161 -0.58 -7.93 4.56
C THR A 161 -1.42 -8.77 5.51
N GLU A 162 -2.74 -8.57 5.54
CA GLU A 162 -3.65 -9.32 6.43
C GLU A 162 -3.68 -10.81 6.10
N HIS A 163 -3.84 -11.17 4.84
CA HIS A 163 -3.88 -12.57 4.42
C HIS A 163 -2.51 -13.24 4.44
N GLY A 164 -1.44 -12.47 4.23
CA GLY A 164 -0.07 -12.96 4.36
C GLY A 164 0.25 -13.35 5.81
N ALA A 165 -0.08 -12.50 6.76
CA ALA A 165 0.11 -12.78 8.19
C ALA A 165 -0.73 -13.98 8.68
N ALA A 166 -2.00 -14.06 8.27
CA ALA A 166 -2.87 -15.18 8.62
C ALA A 166 -2.31 -16.54 8.12
N ARG A 167 -1.78 -16.57 6.88
CA ARG A 167 -1.17 -17.80 6.32
C ARG A 167 0.14 -18.17 7.00
N ALA A 168 0.98 -17.20 7.33
CA ALA A 168 2.20 -17.44 8.07
C ALA A 168 1.89 -18.10 9.44
N ASN A 169 0.88 -17.60 10.16
CA ASN A 169 0.43 -18.16 11.42
C ASN A 169 -0.06 -19.61 11.28
N VAL A 170 -0.88 -19.91 10.25
CA VAL A 170 -1.37 -21.28 9.99
C VAL A 170 -0.21 -22.23 9.67
N THR A 171 0.78 -21.79 8.89
CA THR A 171 1.95 -22.61 8.55
C THR A 171 2.79 -22.91 9.79
N THR A 172 2.98 -21.91 10.67
CA THR A 172 3.72 -22.08 11.93
C THR A 172 3.01 -23.05 12.85
N ILE A 173 1.68 -22.94 13.00
CA ILE A 173 0.88 -23.86 13.84
C ILE A 173 0.94 -25.28 13.30
N ARG A 174 0.86 -25.48 11.98
CA ARG A 174 0.98 -26.82 11.36
C ARG A 174 2.35 -27.43 11.59
N ALA A 175 3.43 -26.67 11.40
CA ALA A 175 4.79 -27.13 11.63
C ALA A 175 5.02 -27.55 13.10
N GLN A 176 4.47 -26.80 14.06
CA GLN A 176 4.53 -27.16 15.49
C GLN A 176 3.71 -28.40 15.80
N SER A 177 2.54 -28.58 15.16
CA SER A 177 1.71 -29.78 15.35
C SER A 177 2.37 -31.04 14.80
N ASP A 178 3.08 -30.93 13.67
CA ASP A 178 3.79 -32.06 13.06
C ASP A 178 5.05 -32.42 13.84
N ALA A 179 5.74 -31.45 14.42
CA ALA A 179 6.92 -31.68 15.29
C ALA A 179 6.56 -32.30 16.64
N GLY A 180 5.32 -32.14 17.12
CA GLY A 180 4.82 -32.71 18.38
C GLY A 180 4.23 -34.11 18.26
N ARG A 181 4.22 -34.73 17.07
CA ARG A 181 3.65 -36.06 16.87
C ARG A 181 4.72 -37.16 17.19
N PRO A 182 4.60 -37.90 18.29
CA PRO A 182 5.55 -38.98 18.59
C PRO A 182 5.45 -40.04 17.51
N GLY A 183 6.61 -40.41 16.95
CA GLY A 183 6.72 -41.44 15.93
C GLY A 183 6.04 -42.74 16.42
N ARG A 184 5.08 -43.22 15.63
CA ARG A 184 4.53 -44.57 15.83
C ARG A 184 5.67 -45.56 15.63
N THR A 185 6.22 -46.08 16.74
CA THR A 185 7.10 -47.25 16.69
C THR A 185 6.33 -48.39 16.10
N ALA A 186 6.77 -48.86 14.94
CA ALA A 186 6.30 -50.12 14.37
C ALA A 186 6.80 -51.26 15.28
N THR A 187 5.89 -51.87 16.01
CA THR A 187 6.15 -53.11 16.72
C THR A 187 6.16 -54.21 15.66
N ALA A 188 7.35 -54.71 15.32
CA ALA A 188 7.50 -55.94 14.57
C ALA A 188 7.16 -57.10 15.54
N ALA A 189 6.09 -57.80 15.24
CA ALA A 189 5.81 -59.11 15.85
C ALA A 189 6.53 -60.17 15.04
N GLY A 190 7.33 -61.00 15.73
CA GLY A 190 8.00 -62.18 15.21
C GLY A 190 7.06 -63.36 14.97
#